data_52aa77420cad0cdd1781c0e0e3824edb
#
_entry.id   52aa77420cad0cdd1781c0e0e3824edb
#
_cell.length_a   1.000
_cell.length_b   1.000
_cell.length_c   1.000
_cell.angle_alpha   90.00
_cell.angle_beta   90.00
_cell.angle_gamma   90.00
#
_symmetry.space_group_name_H-M   'P 1'
#
loop_
_entity.id
_entity.type
_entity.pdbx_description
1 polymer ?
#
loop_
_entity_poly.entity_id
_entity_poly.type
_entity_poly.pdbx_seq_one_letter_code
_entity_poly.pdbx_strand_id
1 'polypeptide(L)'
;MAHEQDFPEIQGGGSLILAWQIRNKRVLVVGGGEVAAGRIVNVLNADANITVVSPREGLNPEVAYRIEQKQVDYVDRKFEPSDLEGVDMVMTAVDDPEASSQIWKLCKEKRIAANIADVPPECDFYFGSVHRDGPLQIMVSTNGKGPKLANIVRRQIAANLPPNIGMAITRVGMLRKKLRQVAPDISEGPKRMQWMIKVCEAYSLDDLCSMTERDMEQLLGFYKPNAAPSLDLLRLQEPDGAFDGPFLI
;
A
#
# COMPACT_ATOMS: atom_id res chain seq x y z
N MET A 1 -39.33 -24.71 -6.74
CA MET A 1 -38.64 -23.60 -7.41
C MET A 1 -37.30 -23.45 -6.69
N ALA A 2 -36.20 -23.82 -7.35
CA ALA A 2 -34.87 -23.65 -6.80
C ALA A 2 -34.61 -22.14 -6.73
N HIS A 3 -34.21 -21.65 -5.56
CA HIS A 3 -33.64 -20.32 -5.42
C HIS A 3 -32.35 -20.29 -6.26
N GLU A 4 -32.37 -19.61 -7.39
CA GLU A 4 -31.15 -19.21 -8.10
C GLU A 4 -30.32 -18.43 -7.09
N GLN A 5 -29.28 -19.04 -6.55
CA GLN A 5 -28.34 -18.36 -5.69
C GLN A 5 -27.53 -17.42 -6.60
N ASP A 6 -27.74 -16.12 -6.39
CA ASP A 6 -27.10 -15.04 -7.16
C ASP A 6 -25.65 -14.84 -6.70
N PHE A 7 -24.85 -15.88 -6.85
CA PHE A 7 -23.41 -15.82 -6.60
C PHE A 7 -22.67 -15.48 -7.88
N PRO A 8 -21.66 -14.60 -7.82
CA PRO A 8 -20.88 -14.23 -9.00
C PRO A 8 -20.15 -15.45 -9.58
N GLU A 9 -20.13 -15.53 -10.92
CA GLU A 9 -19.37 -16.55 -11.63
C GLU A 9 -17.86 -16.44 -11.34
N ILE A 10 -17.21 -17.57 -11.10
CA ILE A 10 -15.76 -17.61 -10.87
C ILE A 10 -15.03 -17.46 -12.19
N GLN A 11 -14.24 -16.40 -12.31
CA GLN A 11 -13.38 -16.12 -13.45
C GLN A 11 -11.92 -16.49 -13.10
N GLY A 12 -11.43 -17.57 -13.70
CA GLY A 12 -10.06 -18.02 -13.51
C GLY A 12 -9.03 -17.18 -14.29
N GLY A 13 -7.72 -17.43 -14.06
CA GLY A 13 -6.61 -16.88 -14.85
C GLY A 13 -6.09 -15.52 -14.38
N GLY A 14 -6.63 -14.95 -13.31
CA GLY A 14 -6.10 -13.74 -12.67
C GLY A 14 -5.10 -14.04 -11.56
N SER A 15 -4.17 -13.11 -11.30
CA SER A 15 -3.33 -13.13 -10.09
C SER A 15 -4.11 -12.60 -8.89
N LEU A 16 -3.89 -13.18 -7.71
CA LEU A 16 -4.42 -12.62 -6.46
C LEU A 16 -3.66 -11.33 -6.12
N ILE A 17 -4.35 -10.19 -6.13
CA ILE A 17 -3.76 -8.91 -5.75
C ILE A 17 -3.83 -8.77 -4.22
N LEU A 18 -2.66 -8.64 -3.60
CA LEU A 18 -2.50 -8.50 -2.15
C LEU A 18 -1.67 -7.27 -1.81
N ALA A 19 -1.97 -6.65 -0.67
CA ALA A 19 -1.06 -5.73 0.01
C ALA A 19 -0.18 -6.53 0.98
N TRP A 20 0.94 -7.06 0.46
CA TRP A 20 1.84 -7.88 1.26
C TRP A 20 2.63 -7.04 2.26
N GLN A 21 2.51 -7.37 3.55
CA GLN A 21 3.18 -6.67 4.64
C GLN A 21 4.58 -7.25 4.85
N ILE A 22 5.59 -6.55 4.33
CA ILE A 22 7.00 -6.97 4.38
C ILE A 22 7.87 -6.10 5.29
N ARG A 23 7.26 -5.27 6.12
CA ARG A 23 7.97 -4.46 7.10
C ARG A 23 8.85 -5.35 7.98
N ASN A 24 10.15 -5.01 8.08
CA ASN A 24 11.17 -5.74 8.82
C ASN A 24 11.43 -7.18 8.31
N LYS A 25 10.87 -7.57 7.16
CA LYS A 25 11.18 -8.83 6.50
C LYS A 25 12.53 -8.74 5.79
N ARG A 26 13.25 -9.84 5.74
CA ARG A 26 14.54 -9.93 5.06
C ARG A 26 14.32 -10.23 3.58
N VAL A 27 14.69 -9.28 2.74
CA VAL A 27 14.56 -9.36 1.28
C VAL A 27 15.95 -9.43 0.67
N LEU A 28 16.21 -10.48 -0.09
CA LEU A 28 17.44 -10.63 -0.86
C LEU A 28 17.22 -10.16 -2.30
N VAL A 29 18.11 -9.30 -2.78
CA VAL A 29 18.16 -8.89 -4.18
C VAL A 29 19.47 -9.41 -4.77
N VAL A 30 19.37 -10.31 -5.75
CA VAL A 30 20.53 -10.82 -6.47
C VAL A 30 20.63 -10.09 -7.81
N GLY A 31 21.73 -9.35 -7.97
CA GLY A 31 21.96 -8.44 -9.08
C GLY A 31 21.86 -6.97 -8.69
N GLY A 32 22.55 -6.11 -9.42
CA GLY A 32 22.67 -4.68 -9.15
C GLY A 32 22.38 -3.76 -10.33
N GLY A 33 21.74 -4.27 -11.39
CA GLY A 33 21.42 -3.53 -12.61
C GLY A 33 20.16 -2.68 -12.51
N GLU A 34 19.68 -2.18 -13.64
CA GLU A 34 18.49 -1.30 -13.77
C GLU A 34 17.22 -1.94 -13.19
N VAL A 35 17.00 -3.24 -13.46
CA VAL A 35 15.84 -3.96 -12.94
C VAL A 35 15.91 -4.10 -11.42
N ALA A 36 17.09 -4.36 -10.86
CA ALA A 36 17.29 -4.41 -9.41
C ALA A 36 17.00 -3.07 -8.75
N ALA A 37 17.45 -1.94 -9.34
CA ALA A 37 17.20 -0.60 -8.82
C ALA A 37 15.70 -0.33 -8.60
N GLY A 38 14.88 -0.55 -9.62
CA GLY A 38 13.43 -0.35 -9.52
C GLY A 38 12.76 -1.28 -8.49
N ARG A 39 13.26 -2.50 -8.30
CA ARG A 39 12.73 -3.44 -7.31
C ARG A 39 13.12 -3.05 -5.89
N ILE A 40 14.36 -2.63 -5.67
CA ILE A 40 14.86 -2.14 -4.38
C ILE A 40 13.99 -0.99 -3.87
N VAL A 41 13.67 -0.01 -4.71
CA VAL A 41 12.80 1.11 -4.33
C VAL A 41 11.43 0.63 -3.86
N ASN A 42 10.84 -0.36 -4.54
CA ASN A 42 9.52 -0.88 -4.16
C ASN A 42 9.52 -1.50 -2.76
N VAL A 43 10.54 -2.29 -2.42
CA VAL A 43 10.62 -2.98 -1.12
C VAL A 43 11.16 -2.08 0.00
N LEU A 44 12.01 -1.07 -0.32
CA LEU A 44 12.35 0.00 0.62
C LEU A 44 11.11 0.80 1.04
N ASN A 45 10.26 1.13 0.09
CA ASN A 45 8.98 1.82 0.35
C ASN A 45 7.99 0.99 1.17
N ALA A 46 8.25 -0.30 1.35
CA ALA A 46 7.47 -1.21 2.20
C ALA A 46 8.21 -1.58 3.51
N ASP A 47 9.25 -0.83 3.87
CA ASP A 47 10.03 -0.94 5.10
C ASP A 47 10.72 -2.32 5.28
N ALA A 48 11.12 -2.97 4.19
CA ALA A 48 11.87 -4.22 4.25
C ALA A 48 13.35 -3.99 4.60
N ASN A 49 13.98 -4.98 5.22
CA ASN A 49 15.43 -5.06 5.39
C ASN A 49 16.02 -5.74 4.15
N ILE A 50 16.85 -5.04 3.40
CA ILE A 50 17.30 -5.49 2.09
C ILE A 50 18.78 -5.79 2.12
N THR A 51 19.14 -6.96 1.58
CA THR A 51 20.52 -7.30 1.23
C THR A 51 20.65 -7.41 -0.27
N VAL A 52 21.59 -6.68 -0.86
CA VAL A 52 21.93 -6.76 -2.28
C VAL A 52 23.21 -7.59 -2.42
N VAL A 53 23.15 -8.65 -3.21
CA VAL A 53 24.31 -9.48 -3.57
C VAL A 53 24.57 -9.30 -5.06
N SER A 54 25.68 -8.64 -5.38
CA SER A 54 26.10 -8.38 -6.76
C SER A 54 27.57 -7.97 -6.77
N PRO A 55 28.36 -8.37 -7.79
CA PRO A 55 29.68 -7.77 -8.02
C PRO A 55 29.54 -6.25 -8.18
N ARG A 56 30.54 -5.52 -7.71
CA ARG A 56 30.57 -4.04 -7.81
C ARG A 56 30.59 -3.56 -9.26
N GLU A 57 31.17 -4.35 -10.12
CA GLU A 57 31.24 -4.07 -11.55
C GLU A 57 29.82 -4.12 -12.14
N GLY A 58 29.40 -3.03 -12.80
CA GLY A 58 28.10 -2.92 -13.42
C GLY A 58 26.93 -2.57 -12.50
N LEU A 59 27.20 -2.09 -11.25
CA LEU A 59 26.16 -1.55 -10.39
C LEU A 59 25.49 -0.34 -11.05
N ASN A 60 24.17 -0.35 -11.05
CA ASN A 60 23.37 0.82 -11.42
C ASN A 60 23.67 1.98 -10.44
N PRO A 61 23.76 3.24 -10.91
CA PRO A 61 24.04 4.41 -10.07
C PRO A 61 23.07 4.57 -8.90
N GLU A 62 21.78 4.23 -9.07
CA GLU A 62 20.81 4.29 -7.98
C GLU A 62 21.09 3.23 -6.92
N VAL A 63 21.46 2.00 -7.32
CA VAL A 63 21.83 0.94 -6.37
C VAL A 63 23.08 1.35 -5.58
N ALA A 64 24.11 1.87 -6.26
CA ALA A 64 25.32 2.39 -5.61
C ALA A 64 24.99 3.49 -4.59
N TYR A 65 24.10 4.44 -4.95
CA TYR A 65 23.63 5.48 -4.04
C TYR A 65 22.93 4.90 -2.80
N ARG A 66 22.04 3.89 -2.97
CA ARG A 66 21.33 3.26 -1.84
C ARG A 66 22.31 2.56 -0.88
N ILE A 67 23.37 1.97 -1.41
CA ILE A 67 24.45 1.35 -0.64
C ILE A 67 25.21 2.41 0.17
N GLU A 68 25.63 3.52 -0.48
CA GLU A 68 26.32 4.63 0.19
C GLU A 68 25.48 5.24 1.32
N GLN A 69 24.17 5.41 1.09
CA GLN A 69 23.22 5.91 2.08
C GLN A 69 22.88 4.89 3.18
N LYS A 70 23.46 3.69 3.15
CA LYS A 70 23.20 2.59 4.09
C LYS A 70 21.70 2.23 4.19
N GLN A 71 20.98 2.39 3.09
CA GLN A 71 19.57 2.02 3.00
C GLN A 71 19.40 0.52 2.71
N VAL A 72 20.45 -0.13 2.24
CA VAL A 72 20.52 -1.57 1.98
C VAL A 72 21.87 -2.11 2.46
N ASP A 73 21.91 -3.35 2.90
CA ASP A 73 23.15 -4.10 3.10
C ASP A 73 23.67 -4.56 1.73
N TYR A 74 25.00 -4.63 1.60
CA TYR A 74 25.62 -4.98 0.32
C TYR A 74 26.73 -6.01 0.48
N VAL A 75 26.72 -6.99 -0.42
CA VAL A 75 27.75 -8.04 -0.51
C VAL A 75 28.34 -8.04 -1.92
N ASP A 76 29.63 -7.65 -2.00
CA ASP A 76 30.38 -7.49 -3.24
C ASP A 76 30.92 -8.85 -3.75
N ARG A 77 30.03 -9.69 -4.27
CA ARG A 77 30.33 -10.98 -4.92
C ARG A 77 29.11 -11.52 -5.66
N LYS A 78 29.30 -12.62 -6.35
CA LYS A 78 28.18 -13.42 -6.89
C LYS A 78 27.40 -14.09 -5.75
N PHE A 79 26.17 -14.45 -6.06
CA PHE A 79 25.27 -15.20 -5.16
C PHE A 79 25.87 -16.54 -4.73
N GLU A 80 25.63 -16.90 -3.48
CA GLU A 80 25.92 -18.20 -2.88
C GLU A 80 24.66 -18.77 -2.20
N PRO A 81 24.46 -20.12 -2.16
CA PRO A 81 23.27 -20.71 -1.52
C PRO A 81 23.05 -20.33 -0.06
N SER A 82 24.10 -19.98 0.65
CA SER A 82 24.06 -19.47 2.05
C SER A 82 23.35 -18.12 2.17
N ASP A 83 23.28 -17.32 1.09
CA ASP A 83 22.58 -16.04 1.09
C ASP A 83 21.07 -16.19 1.33
N LEU A 84 20.54 -17.37 1.14
CA LEU A 84 19.11 -17.68 1.37
C LEU A 84 18.77 -17.97 2.85
N GLU A 85 19.77 -17.93 3.75
CA GLU A 85 19.51 -18.28 5.15
C GLU A 85 18.69 -17.20 5.85
N GLY A 86 17.50 -17.60 6.27
CA GLY A 86 16.52 -16.76 6.96
C GLY A 86 15.97 -15.60 6.14
N VAL A 87 16.00 -15.69 4.81
CA VAL A 87 15.38 -14.75 3.87
C VAL A 87 13.89 -15.06 3.73
N ASP A 88 13.07 -14.01 3.71
CA ASP A 88 11.60 -14.12 3.54
C ASP A 88 11.19 -13.99 2.06
N MET A 89 11.97 -13.28 1.23
CA MET A 89 11.65 -13.00 -0.17
C MET A 89 12.95 -12.84 -0.98
N VAL A 90 12.95 -13.34 -2.21
CA VAL A 90 14.07 -13.20 -3.15
C VAL A 90 13.63 -12.51 -4.43
N MET A 91 14.45 -11.61 -4.92
CA MET A 91 14.33 -11.01 -6.24
C MET A 91 15.63 -11.20 -7.00
N THR A 92 15.57 -11.86 -8.16
CA THR A 92 16.74 -12.10 -9.00
C THR A 92 16.65 -11.25 -10.26
N ALA A 93 17.71 -10.51 -10.52
CA ALA A 93 17.84 -9.62 -11.68
C ALA A 93 19.29 -9.67 -12.20
N VAL A 94 19.68 -10.85 -12.66
CA VAL A 94 21.00 -11.11 -13.28
C VAL A 94 20.81 -11.57 -14.72
N ASP A 95 21.77 -11.23 -15.59
CA ASP A 95 21.73 -11.55 -17.03
C ASP A 95 22.18 -12.99 -17.35
N ASP A 96 22.11 -13.88 -16.36
CA ASP A 96 22.47 -15.30 -16.47
C ASP A 96 21.23 -16.16 -16.18
N PRO A 97 20.58 -16.72 -17.23
CA PRO A 97 19.36 -17.52 -17.06
C PRO A 97 19.57 -18.80 -16.26
N GLU A 98 20.75 -19.44 -16.38
CA GLU A 98 21.05 -20.68 -15.65
C GLU A 98 21.21 -20.39 -14.16
N ALA A 99 21.99 -19.35 -13.82
CA ALA A 99 22.12 -18.91 -12.43
C ALA A 99 20.77 -18.49 -11.84
N SER A 100 19.95 -17.75 -12.59
CA SER A 100 18.60 -17.33 -12.18
C SER A 100 17.71 -18.54 -11.87
N SER A 101 17.65 -19.54 -12.75
CA SER A 101 16.86 -20.75 -12.54
C SER A 101 17.38 -21.60 -11.39
N GLN A 102 18.69 -21.64 -11.15
CA GLN A 102 19.26 -22.31 -9.98
C GLN A 102 18.83 -21.64 -8.68
N ILE A 103 18.88 -20.32 -8.62
CA ILE A 103 18.39 -19.55 -7.45
C ILE A 103 16.91 -19.84 -7.20
N TRP A 104 16.08 -19.85 -8.25
CA TRP A 104 14.66 -20.18 -8.14
C TRP A 104 14.43 -21.58 -7.54
N LYS A 105 15.16 -22.61 -8.03
CA LYS A 105 15.05 -23.98 -7.49
C LYS A 105 15.37 -24.03 -6.00
N LEU A 106 16.44 -23.36 -5.57
CA LEU A 106 16.81 -23.26 -4.16
C LEU A 106 15.74 -22.53 -3.33
N CYS A 107 15.13 -21.47 -3.88
CA CYS A 107 14.03 -20.78 -3.24
C CYS A 107 12.81 -21.71 -3.06
N LYS A 108 12.47 -22.52 -4.07
CA LYS A 108 11.38 -23.50 -4.00
C LYS A 108 11.62 -24.55 -2.92
N GLU A 109 12.82 -25.11 -2.86
CA GLU A 109 13.20 -26.10 -1.83
C GLU A 109 13.04 -25.52 -0.41
N LYS A 110 13.42 -24.25 -0.24
CA LYS A 110 13.33 -23.53 1.05
C LYS A 110 11.96 -22.87 1.30
N ARG A 111 11.01 -22.94 0.35
CA ARG A 111 9.70 -22.28 0.39
C ARG A 111 9.80 -20.77 0.56
N ILE A 112 10.80 -20.15 -0.06
CA ILE A 112 10.98 -18.71 -0.11
C ILE A 112 10.26 -18.20 -1.36
N ALA A 113 9.43 -17.16 -1.20
CA ALA A 113 8.78 -16.52 -2.34
C ALA A 113 9.82 -15.81 -3.22
N ALA A 114 9.78 -16.10 -4.53
CA ALA A 114 10.77 -15.60 -5.48
C ALA A 114 10.14 -14.88 -6.66
N ASN A 115 10.85 -13.87 -7.16
CA ASN A 115 10.57 -13.22 -8.44
C ASN A 115 11.85 -13.20 -9.27
N ILE A 116 11.83 -13.90 -10.38
CA ILE A 116 12.93 -13.99 -11.32
C ILE A 116 12.65 -13.07 -12.50
N ALA A 117 13.54 -12.12 -12.76
CA ALA A 117 13.37 -11.17 -13.85
C ALA A 117 13.25 -11.90 -15.19
N ASP A 118 12.29 -11.47 -16.00
CA ASP A 118 12.04 -11.95 -17.37
C ASP A 118 11.72 -13.44 -17.51
N VAL A 119 11.50 -14.17 -16.39
CA VAL A 119 11.12 -15.59 -16.38
C VAL A 119 9.77 -15.78 -15.66
N PRO A 120 8.62 -15.46 -16.30
CA PRO A 120 7.31 -15.52 -15.67
C PRO A 120 6.97 -16.86 -14.98
N PRO A 121 7.32 -18.05 -15.53
CA PRO A 121 7.03 -19.32 -14.86
C PRO A 121 7.78 -19.51 -13.54
N GLU A 122 8.85 -18.76 -13.31
CA GLU A 122 9.68 -18.81 -12.11
C GLU A 122 9.35 -17.66 -11.12
N CYS A 123 8.16 -17.05 -11.24
CA CYS A 123 7.71 -15.97 -10.38
C CYS A 123 6.54 -16.40 -9.52
N ASP A 124 6.66 -16.27 -8.19
CA ASP A 124 5.55 -16.46 -7.26
C ASP A 124 4.68 -15.21 -7.15
N PHE A 125 5.20 -14.04 -7.53
CA PHE A 125 4.51 -12.75 -7.52
C PHE A 125 5.02 -11.83 -8.60
N TYR A 126 4.21 -10.86 -8.98
CA TYR A 126 4.59 -9.82 -9.96
C TYR A 126 4.50 -8.42 -9.35
N PHE A 127 5.33 -7.52 -9.84
CA PHE A 127 5.21 -6.10 -9.58
C PHE A 127 4.24 -5.47 -10.58
N GLY A 128 3.14 -4.89 -10.08
CA GLY A 128 2.23 -4.09 -10.89
C GLY A 128 2.69 -2.65 -11.03
N SER A 129 1.95 -1.86 -11.82
CA SER A 129 2.14 -0.42 -11.88
C SER A 129 1.50 0.23 -10.66
N VAL A 130 2.31 0.84 -9.78
CA VAL A 130 1.86 1.40 -8.49
C VAL A 130 1.81 2.91 -8.54
N HIS A 131 0.72 3.50 -8.03
CA HIS A 131 0.62 4.88 -7.61
C HIS A 131 0.55 4.93 -6.09
N ARG A 132 1.30 5.86 -5.49
CA ARG A 132 1.31 6.08 -4.05
C ARG A 132 1.16 7.56 -3.75
N ASP A 133 0.24 7.87 -2.82
CA ASP A 133 0.07 9.19 -2.23
C ASP A 133 -0.16 9.00 -0.71
N GLY A 134 0.88 9.20 0.08
CA GLY A 134 0.88 8.89 1.50
C GLY A 134 0.45 7.42 1.76
N PRO A 135 -0.62 7.20 2.53
CA PRO A 135 -1.13 5.85 2.80
C PRO A 135 -1.93 5.23 1.64
N LEU A 136 -2.34 6.02 0.64
CA LEU A 136 -3.02 5.47 -0.53
C LEU A 136 -2.05 4.71 -1.40
N GLN A 137 -2.44 3.50 -1.77
CA GLN A 137 -1.74 2.69 -2.78
C GLN A 137 -2.74 2.14 -3.78
N ILE A 138 -2.46 2.33 -5.07
CA ILE A 138 -3.24 1.79 -6.17
C ILE A 138 -2.30 0.98 -7.04
N MET A 139 -2.60 -0.30 -7.22
CA MET A 139 -1.84 -1.18 -8.10
C MET A 139 -2.70 -1.58 -9.31
N VAL A 140 -2.14 -1.43 -10.50
CA VAL A 140 -2.74 -1.92 -11.74
C VAL A 140 -1.88 -3.08 -12.26
N SER A 141 -2.51 -4.24 -12.40
CA SER A 141 -1.91 -5.43 -13.01
C SER A 141 -2.58 -5.72 -14.35
N THR A 142 -1.80 -6.07 -15.34
CA THR A 142 -2.26 -6.63 -16.63
C THR A 142 -1.94 -8.11 -16.74
N ASN A 143 -1.61 -8.76 -15.62
CA ASN A 143 -1.22 -10.16 -15.56
C ASN A 143 -0.08 -10.50 -16.57
N GLY A 144 0.93 -9.62 -16.62
CA GLY A 144 2.08 -9.76 -17.53
C GLY A 144 1.84 -9.37 -18.98
N LYS A 145 0.58 -9.11 -19.40
CA LYS A 145 0.23 -8.92 -20.83
C LYS A 145 0.60 -7.54 -21.39
N GLY A 146 0.78 -6.52 -20.56
CA GLY A 146 1.07 -5.16 -21.06
C GLY A 146 1.54 -4.19 -19.98
N PRO A 147 2.81 -4.23 -19.56
CA PRO A 147 3.31 -3.36 -18.49
C PRO A 147 3.14 -1.87 -18.79
N LYS A 148 3.34 -1.46 -20.06
CA LYS A 148 3.14 -0.07 -20.50
C LYS A 148 1.67 0.35 -20.39
N LEU A 149 0.74 -0.55 -20.74
CA LEU A 149 -0.70 -0.28 -20.62
C LEU A 149 -1.12 -0.16 -19.15
N ALA A 150 -0.61 -1.03 -18.26
CA ALA A 150 -0.81 -0.91 -16.84
C ALA A 150 -0.40 0.49 -16.30
N ASN A 151 0.73 1.01 -16.77
CA ASN A 151 1.21 2.35 -16.40
C ASN A 151 0.27 3.46 -16.91
N ILE A 152 -0.23 3.34 -18.16
CA ILE A 152 -1.18 4.31 -18.73
C ILE A 152 -2.47 4.34 -17.91
N VAL A 153 -3.06 3.17 -17.66
CA VAL A 153 -4.29 3.04 -16.86
C VAL A 153 -4.10 3.58 -15.45
N ARG A 154 -3.00 3.24 -14.79
CA ARG A 154 -2.67 3.77 -13.46
C ARG A 154 -2.61 5.30 -13.45
N ARG A 155 -1.95 5.92 -14.46
CA ARG A 155 -1.88 7.38 -14.57
C ARG A 155 -3.25 8.01 -14.78
N GLN A 156 -4.11 7.39 -15.59
CA GLN A 156 -5.49 7.87 -15.78
C GLN A 156 -6.30 7.81 -14.48
N ILE A 157 -6.18 6.72 -13.72
CA ILE A 157 -6.84 6.60 -12.41
C ILE A 157 -6.32 7.70 -11.47
N ALA A 158 -5.01 7.87 -11.35
CA ALA A 158 -4.40 8.86 -10.47
C ALA A 158 -4.80 10.31 -10.85
N ALA A 159 -4.93 10.62 -12.14
CA ALA A 159 -5.32 11.95 -12.62
C ALA A 159 -6.79 12.31 -12.31
N ASN A 160 -7.64 11.34 -12.02
CA ASN A 160 -9.03 11.54 -11.62
C ASN A 160 -9.23 11.60 -10.09
N LEU A 161 -8.17 11.49 -9.31
CA LEU A 161 -8.22 11.66 -7.87
C LEU A 161 -7.91 13.11 -7.48
N PRO A 162 -8.50 13.62 -6.39
CA PRO A 162 -8.11 14.91 -5.85
C PRO A 162 -6.62 14.96 -5.54
N PRO A 163 -5.97 16.12 -5.71
CA PRO A 163 -4.61 16.34 -5.23
C PRO A 163 -4.53 16.04 -3.72
N ASN A 164 -3.48 15.35 -3.30
CA ASN A 164 -3.24 15.00 -1.88
C ASN A 164 -4.33 14.10 -1.25
N ILE A 165 -4.92 13.19 -2.02
CA ILE A 165 -5.92 12.23 -1.52
C ILE A 165 -5.41 11.41 -0.31
N GLY A 166 -4.10 11.18 -0.23
CA GLY A 166 -3.46 10.55 0.93
C GLY A 166 -3.68 11.30 2.24
N MET A 167 -3.86 12.63 2.18
CA MET A 167 -4.22 13.44 3.35
C MET A 167 -5.63 13.14 3.85
N ALA A 168 -6.60 12.93 2.95
CA ALA A 168 -7.94 12.51 3.34
C ALA A 168 -7.92 11.20 4.13
N ILE A 169 -7.18 10.21 3.66
CA ILE A 169 -7.03 8.91 4.35
C ILE A 169 -6.37 9.10 5.73
N THR A 170 -5.34 9.94 5.79
CA THR A 170 -4.66 10.26 7.05
C THR A 170 -5.64 10.90 8.05
N ARG A 171 -6.44 11.87 7.61
CA ARG A 171 -7.44 12.57 8.43
C ARG A 171 -8.55 11.65 8.92
N VAL A 172 -9.07 10.80 8.04
CA VAL A 172 -10.03 9.75 8.44
C VAL A 172 -9.40 8.81 9.48
N GLY A 173 -8.14 8.45 9.32
CA GLY A 173 -7.39 7.68 10.32
C GLY A 173 -7.25 8.40 11.67
N MET A 174 -6.97 9.70 11.65
CA MET A 174 -6.92 10.54 12.86
C MET A 174 -8.29 10.64 13.53
N LEU A 175 -9.35 10.88 12.76
CA LEU A 175 -10.72 10.92 13.27
C LEU A 175 -11.11 9.60 13.96
N ARG A 176 -10.78 8.44 13.33
CA ARG A 176 -11.00 7.13 13.94
C ARG A 176 -10.23 6.95 15.25
N LYS A 177 -9.01 7.47 15.33
CA LYS A 177 -8.21 7.42 16.58
C LYS A 177 -8.84 8.28 17.68
N LYS A 178 -9.22 9.53 17.36
CA LYS A 178 -9.92 10.44 18.29
C LYS A 178 -11.26 9.84 18.74
N LEU A 179 -12.03 9.26 17.84
CA LEU A 179 -13.31 8.60 18.16
C LEU A 179 -13.16 7.47 19.18
N ARG A 180 -12.08 6.68 19.11
CA ARG A 180 -11.80 5.65 20.12
C ARG A 180 -11.49 6.22 21.50
N GLN A 181 -11.01 7.45 21.58
CA GLN A 181 -10.80 8.14 22.86
C GLN A 181 -12.11 8.66 23.45
N VAL A 182 -13.03 9.14 22.59
CA VAL A 182 -14.36 9.63 22.99
C VAL A 182 -15.29 8.48 23.39
N ALA A 183 -15.20 7.35 22.74
CA ALA A 183 -16.02 6.16 22.98
C ALA A 183 -15.10 4.92 23.07
N PRO A 184 -14.41 4.72 24.22
CA PRO A 184 -13.37 3.68 24.34
C PRO A 184 -13.93 2.26 24.50
N ASP A 185 -15.17 2.09 24.94
CA ASP A 185 -15.75 0.79 25.22
C ASP A 185 -15.74 -0.12 23.98
N ILE A 186 -15.38 -1.38 24.18
CA ILE A 186 -15.33 -2.38 23.12
C ILE A 186 -16.72 -2.61 22.50
N SER A 187 -17.76 -2.55 23.32
CA SER A 187 -19.17 -2.71 22.89
C SER A 187 -19.61 -1.60 21.91
N GLU A 188 -18.98 -0.42 21.95
CA GLU A 188 -19.21 0.68 21.00
C GLU A 188 -18.60 0.41 19.61
N GLY A 189 -17.85 -0.69 19.44
CA GLY A 189 -17.17 -1.03 18.16
C GLY A 189 -18.09 -0.95 16.93
N PRO A 190 -19.24 -1.63 16.92
CA PRO A 190 -20.20 -1.57 15.81
C PRO A 190 -20.72 -0.15 15.53
N LYS A 191 -21.06 0.61 16.55
CA LYS A 191 -21.56 2.00 16.41
C LYS A 191 -20.47 2.92 15.84
N ARG A 192 -19.24 2.81 16.35
CA ARG A 192 -18.11 3.57 15.78
C ARG A 192 -17.91 3.26 14.30
N MET A 193 -18.02 1.98 13.91
CA MET A 193 -17.89 1.55 12.51
C MET A 193 -19.00 2.19 11.65
N GLN A 194 -20.26 2.08 12.07
CA GLN A 194 -21.40 2.64 11.34
C GLN A 194 -21.28 4.16 11.18
N TRP A 195 -20.90 4.86 12.24
CA TRP A 195 -20.72 6.31 12.17
C TRP A 195 -19.58 6.71 11.24
N MET A 196 -18.45 6.00 11.27
CA MET A 196 -17.35 6.24 10.35
C MET A 196 -17.73 5.97 8.87
N ILE A 197 -18.55 4.96 8.61
CA ILE A 197 -19.11 4.72 7.26
C ILE A 197 -19.94 5.94 6.85
N LYS A 198 -20.88 6.37 7.70
CA LYS A 198 -21.71 7.56 7.44
C LYS A 198 -20.87 8.80 7.15
N VAL A 199 -19.81 9.05 7.92
CA VAL A 199 -18.87 10.15 7.66
C VAL A 199 -18.22 10.01 6.28
N CYS A 200 -17.70 8.84 5.94
CA CYS A 200 -17.06 8.63 4.63
C CYS A 200 -18.03 8.77 3.45
N GLU A 201 -19.32 8.50 3.65
CA GLU A 201 -20.36 8.63 2.63
C GLU A 201 -20.90 10.06 2.51
N ALA A 202 -20.90 10.82 3.62
CA ALA A 202 -21.44 12.17 3.66
C ALA A 202 -20.50 13.23 3.08
N TYR A 203 -19.18 12.99 3.13
CA TYR A 203 -18.17 13.94 2.66
C TYR A 203 -17.58 13.52 1.32
N SER A 204 -17.43 14.49 0.42
CA SER A 204 -16.64 14.29 -0.80
C SER A 204 -15.16 14.04 -0.48
N LEU A 205 -14.43 13.52 -1.44
CA LEU A 205 -12.97 13.37 -1.28
C LEU A 205 -12.28 14.71 -1.07
N ASP A 206 -12.76 15.79 -1.70
CA ASP A 206 -12.24 17.14 -1.52
C ASP A 206 -12.52 17.69 -0.13
N ASP A 207 -13.71 17.44 0.44
CA ASP A 207 -14.03 17.78 1.84
C ASP A 207 -13.06 17.08 2.79
N LEU A 208 -12.87 15.77 2.61
CA LEU A 208 -11.94 15.01 3.43
C LEU A 208 -10.49 15.47 3.28
N CYS A 209 -10.09 15.91 2.08
CA CYS A 209 -8.77 16.52 1.83
C CYS A 209 -8.62 17.89 2.50
N SER A 210 -9.69 18.65 2.68
CA SER A 210 -9.68 19.98 3.28
C SER A 210 -9.97 19.99 4.79
N MET A 211 -10.50 18.90 5.35
CA MET A 211 -10.89 18.76 6.75
C MET A 211 -9.73 19.08 7.69
N THR A 212 -9.92 20.03 8.60
CA THR A 212 -8.93 20.44 9.59
C THR A 212 -9.06 19.62 10.87
N GLU A 213 -8.12 19.78 11.79
CA GLU A 213 -8.21 19.17 13.13
C GLU A 213 -9.41 19.71 13.92
N ARG A 214 -9.70 21.01 13.80
CA ARG A 214 -10.88 21.64 14.39
C ARG A 214 -12.18 21.04 13.83
N ASP A 215 -12.27 20.87 12.51
CA ASP A 215 -13.46 20.24 11.89
C ASP A 215 -13.69 18.83 12.45
N MET A 216 -12.60 18.05 12.63
CA MET A 216 -12.68 16.72 13.22
C MET A 216 -13.18 16.75 14.68
N GLU A 217 -12.73 17.71 15.48
CA GLU A 217 -13.15 17.86 16.87
C GLU A 217 -14.62 18.22 16.97
N GLN A 218 -15.09 19.17 16.16
CA GLN A 218 -16.51 19.50 16.07
C GLN A 218 -17.36 18.32 15.61
N LEU A 219 -16.88 17.59 14.57
CA LEU A 219 -17.58 16.43 14.03
C LEU A 219 -17.75 15.31 15.06
N LEU A 220 -16.80 15.10 15.98
CA LEU A 220 -16.91 14.11 17.05
C LEU A 220 -18.09 14.38 17.99
N GLY A 221 -18.51 15.64 18.15
CA GLY A 221 -19.74 16.00 18.90
C GLY A 221 -21.00 15.38 18.30
N PHE A 222 -21.00 15.06 17.02
CA PHE A 222 -22.11 14.44 16.30
C PHE A 222 -22.10 12.91 16.30
N TYR A 223 -21.14 12.29 17.01
CA TYR A 223 -21.11 10.83 17.16
C TYR A 223 -22.33 10.28 17.90
N LYS A 224 -22.67 10.86 19.07
CA LYS A 224 -23.82 10.40 19.87
C LYS A 224 -25.14 10.58 19.14
N PRO A 225 -25.44 11.73 18.49
CA PRO A 225 -26.61 11.89 17.64
C PRO A 225 -26.60 11.01 16.38
N ASN A 226 -25.47 10.34 16.08
CA ASN A 226 -25.27 9.54 14.88
C ASN A 226 -25.48 10.34 13.58
N ALA A 227 -24.98 11.59 13.57
CA ALA A 227 -25.08 12.51 12.43
C ALA A 227 -23.71 12.81 11.81
N ALA A 228 -23.70 13.28 10.56
CA ALA A 228 -22.54 13.80 9.85
C ALA A 228 -22.99 15.07 9.09
N PRO A 229 -22.99 16.25 9.76
CA PRO A 229 -23.35 17.52 9.12
C PRO A 229 -22.33 17.91 8.04
N SER A 230 -22.72 18.75 7.09
CA SER A 230 -21.79 19.22 6.05
C SER A 230 -20.62 19.98 6.67
N LEU A 231 -19.49 20.03 5.94
CA LEU A 231 -18.29 20.74 6.38
C LEU A 231 -18.55 22.24 6.58
N ASP A 232 -19.37 22.83 5.71
CA ASP A 232 -19.78 24.23 5.85
C ASP A 232 -20.55 24.48 7.15
N LEU A 233 -21.47 23.57 7.50
CA LEU A 233 -22.23 23.69 8.74
C LEU A 233 -21.33 23.55 9.98
N LEU A 234 -20.34 22.68 9.94
CA LEU A 234 -19.35 22.56 11.02
C LEU A 234 -18.57 23.88 11.21
N ARG A 235 -18.18 24.52 10.12
CA ARG A 235 -17.37 25.74 10.10
C ARG A 235 -18.16 27.01 10.48
N LEU A 236 -19.49 26.99 10.33
CA LEU A 236 -20.38 28.09 10.78
C LEU A 236 -20.59 28.09 12.30
N GLN A 237 -20.27 27.00 13.01
CA GLN A 237 -20.34 26.98 14.48
C GLN A 237 -19.13 27.72 15.06
N GLU A 238 -19.33 28.98 15.49
CA GLU A 238 -18.28 29.77 16.15
C GLU A 238 -17.88 29.13 17.50
N PRO A 239 -16.58 29.25 17.89
CA PRO A 239 -16.09 28.61 19.11
C PRO A 239 -16.60 29.21 20.43
N ASP A 240 -17.18 30.40 20.43
CA ASP A 240 -17.59 31.14 21.61
C ASP A 240 -18.97 31.80 21.42
N GLY A 241 -20.02 31.02 21.57
CA GLY A 241 -21.35 31.54 21.65
C GLY A 241 -22.28 30.50 22.27
N ALA A 242 -22.63 30.66 23.53
CA ALA A 242 -23.72 29.92 24.14
C ALA A 242 -24.94 30.05 23.22
N PHE A 243 -25.29 28.98 22.51
CA PHE A 243 -26.54 28.90 21.77
C PHE A 243 -27.66 28.70 22.78
N ASP A 244 -28.12 29.84 23.35
CA ASP A 244 -29.33 29.91 24.17
C ASP A 244 -30.51 30.15 23.19
N GLY A 245 -30.98 29.11 22.55
CA GLY A 245 -32.15 29.18 21.72
C GLY A 245 -32.75 27.79 21.46
N PRO A 246 -34.09 27.62 21.64
CA PRO A 246 -34.72 26.31 21.43
C PRO A 246 -34.69 25.93 19.96
N PHE A 247 -34.25 24.72 19.69
CA PHE A 247 -34.45 24.07 18.40
C PHE A 247 -35.96 23.99 18.12
N LEU A 248 -36.44 24.80 17.20
CA LEU A 248 -37.74 24.58 16.59
C LEU A 248 -37.59 23.46 15.55
N ILE A 249 -38.44 22.49 15.74
CA ILE A 249 -38.68 21.23 15.01
C ILE A 249 -38.93 21.49 13.53
#